data_8e525903ef9f4bda29a6c70d41179442
#
_entry.id   8e525903ef9f4bda29a6c70d41179442
#
_cell.length_a   1.000
_cell.length_b   1.000
_cell.length_c   1.000
_cell.angle_alpha   90.00
_cell.angle_beta   90.00
_cell.angle_gamma   90.00
#
_symmetry.space_group_name_H-M   'P 1'
#
loop_
_entity.id
_entity.type
_entity.pdbx_description
1 polymer ?
#
loop_
_entity_poly.entity_id
_entity_poly.type
_entity_poly.pdbx_seq_one_letter_code
_entity_poly.pdbx_strand_id
1 'polypeptide(L)'
;MQQKLKNWGYYNGAVDGVFGSGTRKAVIYFQQKNKLTADGIVGNKTLQALGIYVGSTNQKQNSVYSSSDVNLLARLIYAEARGETYSGQVAVGAVVLNRVKSSSFPNTISAVIYQPYAFTCVSDGQINMSPDATALSAAKDAMNGWDPSYGSLYYYNPAVATSKWIFSRKTVVTIGSHVFAL
;
A
#
# COMPACT_ATOMS: atom_id res chain seq x y z
N MET A 1 16.11 -0.59 -7.44
CA MET A 1 15.30 0.61 -7.73
C MET A 1 14.39 0.40 -8.93
N GLN A 2 14.89 0.21 -10.17
CA GLN A 2 14.08 0.00 -11.39
C GLN A 2 13.00 -1.08 -11.21
N GLN A 3 13.34 -2.22 -10.58
CA GLN A 3 12.38 -3.29 -10.31
C GLN A 3 11.21 -2.80 -9.45
N LYS A 4 11.44 -1.99 -8.42
CA LYS A 4 10.37 -1.42 -7.59
C LYS A 4 9.52 -0.44 -8.38
N LEU A 5 10.14 0.48 -9.13
CA LEU A 5 9.41 1.40 -10.00
C LEU A 5 8.56 0.65 -11.03
N LYS A 6 9.06 -0.47 -11.56
CA LYS A 6 8.33 -1.32 -12.50
C LYS A 6 7.16 -2.04 -11.82
N ASN A 7 7.40 -2.67 -10.68
CA ASN A 7 6.35 -3.34 -9.90
C ASN A 7 5.23 -2.38 -9.49
N TRP A 8 5.57 -1.12 -9.25
CA TRP A 8 4.62 -0.08 -8.85
C TRP A 8 4.01 0.69 -10.04
N GLY A 9 4.26 0.26 -11.27
CA GLY A 9 3.68 0.85 -12.48
C GLY A 9 4.26 2.20 -12.91
N TYR A 10 5.36 2.63 -12.32
CA TYR A 10 6.04 3.88 -12.67
C TYR A 10 7.07 3.72 -13.79
N TYR A 11 7.49 2.48 -14.09
CA TYR A 11 8.52 2.18 -15.07
C TYR A 11 8.13 1.00 -15.97
N ASN A 12 8.15 1.21 -17.30
CA ASN A 12 7.79 0.17 -18.27
C ASN A 12 9.01 -0.37 -19.06
N GLY A 13 10.22 0.14 -18.77
CA GLY A 13 11.44 -0.28 -19.45
C GLY A 13 12.02 -1.60 -18.93
N ALA A 14 13.16 -1.99 -19.48
CA ALA A 14 13.96 -3.11 -19.02
C ALA A 14 14.59 -2.79 -17.65
N VAL A 15 14.66 -3.80 -16.78
CA VAL A 15 15.39 -3.70 -15.50
C VAL A 15 16.84 -4.12 -15.77
N ASP A 16 17.63 -3.20 -16.26
CA ASP A 16 19.00 -3.41 -16.76
C ASP A 16 20.10 -2.88 -15.82
N GLY A 17 19.69 -2.24 -14.71
CA GLY A 17 20.62 -1.59 -13.77
C GLY A 17 21.14 -0.22 -14.25
N VAL A 18 20.80 0.22 -15.44
CA VAL A 18 21.26 1.49 -16.02
C VAL A 18 20.29 2.63 -15.71
N PHE A 19 20.77 3.69 -15.09
CA PHE A 19 19.95 4.89 -14.82
C PHE A 19 19.89 5.78 -16.07
N GLY A 20 19.14 5.35 -17.08
CA GLY A 20 18.92 6.10 -18.31
C GLY A 20 17.77 7.11 -18.23
N SER A 21 17.47 7.76 -19.36
CA SER A 21 16.38 8.76 -19.46
C SER A 21 15.00 8.19 -19.11
N GLY A 22 14.73 6.93 -19.45
CA GLY A 22 13.48 6.23 -19.09
C GLY A 22 13.34 6.04 -17.58
N THR A 23 14.42 5.60 -16.91
CA THR A 23 14.46 5.45 -15.47
C THR A 23 14.29 6.80 -14.77
N ARG A 24 14.96 7.86 -15.27
CA ARG A 24 14.83 9.21 -14.72
C ARG A 24 13.38 9.74 -14.83
N LYS A 25 12.72 9.54 -15.97
CA LYS A 25 11.29 9.90 -16.14
C LYS A 25 10.41 9.16 -15.15
N ALA A 26 10.64 7.88 -14.94
CA ALA A 26 9.91 7.07 -13.96
C ALA A 26 10.11 7.58 -12.51
N VAL A 27 11.34 7.98 -12.17
CA VAL A 27 11.65 8.59 -10.86
C VAL A 27 10.91 9.91 -10.69
N ILE A 28 10.92 10.80 -11.68
CA ILE A 28 10.18 12.08 -11.64
C ILE A 28 8.69 11.83 -11.43
N TYR A 29 8.11 10.90 -12.19
CA TYR A 29 6.70 10.56 -12.07
C TYR A 29 6.37 9.98 -10.68
N PHE A 30 7.21 9.09 -10.17
CA PHE A 30 7.10 8.56 -8.81
C PHE A 30 7.18 9.67 -7.76
N GLN A 31 8.15 10.59 -7.87
CA GLN A 31 8.32 11.71 -6.96
C GLN A 31 7.07 12.63 -6.93
N GLN A 32 6.54 12.97 -8.11
CA GLN A 32 5.31 13.77 -8.24
C GLN A 32 4.13 13.10 -7.52
N LYS A 33 3.91 11.81 -7.75
CA LYS A 33 2.80 11.06 -7.15
C LYS A 33 2.95 10.90 -5.63
N ASN A 34 4.17 10.91 -5.13
CA ASN A 34 4.46 10.77 -3.70
C ASN A 34 4.76 12.12 -3.01
N LYS A 35 4.42 13.25 -3.64
CA LYS A 35 4.60 14.62 -3.08
C LYS A 35 6.05 14.91 -2.68
N LEU A 36 7.01 14.35 -3.40
CA LEU A 36 8.44 14.63 -3.26
C LEU A 36 8.86 15.70 -4.26
N THR A 37 10.04 16.29 -4.05
CA THR A 37 10.68 17.14 -5.06
C THR A 37 10.94 16.32 -6.33
N ALA A 38 10.29 16.68 -7.43
CA ALA A 38 10.31 15.91 -8.68
C ALA A 38 11.50 16.32 -9.57
N ASP A 39 12.72 16.14 -9.06
CA ASP A 39 13.97 16.51 -9.72
C ASP A 39 14.60 15.34 -10.52
N GLY A 40 14.07 14.13 -10.37
CA GLY A 40 14.60 12.92 -10.97
C GLY A 40 15.89 12.45 -10.32
N ILE A 41 16.24 12.97 -9.14
CA ILE A 41 17.40 12.55 -8.35
C ILE A 41 16.94 11.57 -7.28
N VAL A 42 17.59 10.41 -7.21
CA VAL A 42 17.27 9.37 -6.22
C VAL A 42 18.03 9.66 -4.92
N GLY A 43 17.60 10.71 -4.23
CA GLY A 43 18.12 11.05 -2.89
C GLY A 43 17.48 10.22 -1.78
N ASN A 44 17.90 10.46 -0.52
CA ASN A 44 17.45 9.69 0.65
C ASN A 44 15.91 9.66 0.78
N LYS A 45 15.22 10.78 0.54
CA LYS A 45 13.75 10.84 0.60
C LYS A 45 13.10 9.97 -0.47
N THR A 46 13.66 9.97 -1.69
CA THR A 46 13.18 9.11 -2.79
C THR A 46 13.47 7.64 -2.50
N LEU A 47 14.65 7.31 -1.98
CA LEU A 47 15.00 5.95 -1.57
C LEU A 47 14.09 5.45 -0.45
N GLN A 48 13.84 6.26 0.57
CA GLN A 48 12.91 5.94 1.66
C GLN A 48 11.49 5.68 1.14
N ALA A 49 11.00 6.56 0.29
CA ALA A 49 9.68 6.40 -0.33
C ALA A 49 9.61 5.15 -1.22
N LEU A 50 10.72 4.76 -1.87
CA LEU A 50 10.85 3.50 -2.58
C LEU A 50 11.05 2.29 -1.65
N GLY A 51 11.19 2.50 -0.33
CA GLY A 51 11.51 1.42 0.61
C GLY A 51 12.88 0.78 0.32
N ILE A 52 13.84 1.58 -0.17
CA ILE A 52 15.22 1.15 -0.43
C ILE A 52 16.12 1.79 0.62
N TYR A 53 16.61 0.98 1.53
CA TYR A 53 17.57 1.42 2.55
C TYR A 53 18.99 1.13 2.07
N VAL A 54 19.73 2.18 1.71
CA VAL A 54 21.16 2.06 1.40
C VAL A 54 21.91 2.07 2.74
N GLY A 55 22.57 0.96 3.05
CA GLY A 55 23.09 0.63 4.34
C GLY A 55 23.93 1.74 5.01
N SER A 56 23.53 2.07 6.22
CA SER A 56 24.45 2.35 7.32
C SER A 56 24.18 1.29 8.37
N THR A 57 25.19 0.49 8.66
CA THR A 57 25.25 -0.38 9.82
C THR A 57 24.90 0.45 11.06
N ASN A 58 23.92 -0.02 11.85
CA ASN A 58 23.48 0.56 13.12
C ASN A 58 22.64 1.86 13.04
N GLN A 59 21.45 1.78 12.44
CA GLN A 59 20.33 2.54 12.98
C GLN A 59 19.25 1.54 13.40
N LYS A 60 18.94 1.50 14.70
CA LYS A 60 17.65 1.02 15.19
C LYS A 60 16.61 1.67 14.30
N GLN A 61 15.91 0.86 13.50
CA GLN A 61 14.73 1.32 12.77
C GLN A 61 13.78 1.89 13.83
N ASN A 62 13.65 3.21 13.89
CA ASN A 62 12.42 3.82 14.37
C ASN A 62 11.36 3.53 13.29
N SER A 63 11.01 2.27 13.11
CA SER A 63 9.79 1.92 12.43
C SER A 63 8.67 2.38 13.36
N VAL A 64 7.88 3.34 12.89
CA VAL A 64 6.66 3.79 13.57
C VAL A 64 5.73 2.60 13.84
N TYR A 65 5.94 1.49 13.13
CA TYR A 65 5.17 0.25 13.19
C TYR A 65 6.03 -0.90 13.71
N SER A 66 5.46 -1.70 14.61
CA SER A 66 6.09 -2.90 15.15
C SER A 66 6.08 -4.06 14.15
N SER A 67 6.89 -5.10 14.39
CA SER A 67 6.84 -6.33 13.59
C SER A 67 5.46 -7.01 13.67
N SER A 68 4.74 -6.84 14.78
CA SER A 68 3.37 -7.33 14.93
C SER A 68 2.38 -6.57 14.04
N ASP A 69 2.55 -5.25 13.90
CA ASP A 69 1.73 -4.44 12.99
C ASP A 69 1.93 -4.83 11.53
N VAL A 70 3.20 -5.05 11.13
CA VAL A 70 3.54 -5.53 9.78
C VAL A 70 2.87 -6.87 9.49
N ASN A 71 2.97 -7.82 10.45
CA ASN A 71 2.38 -9.14 10.28
C ASN A 71 0.86 -9.08 10.23
N LEU A 72 0.22 -8.32 11.11
CA LEU A 72 -1.24 -8.17 11.14
C LEU A 72 -1.77 -7.53 9.86
N LEU A 73 -1.12 -6.45 9.37
CA LEU A 73 -1.51 -5.82 8.11
C LEU A 73 -1.31 -6.78 6.92
N ALA A 74 -0.23 -7.55 6.90
CA ALA A 74 0.03 -8.55 5.86
C ALA A 74 -1.04 -9.66 5.86
N ARG A 75 -1.49 -10.11 7.03
CA ARG A 75 -2.56 -11.10 7.17
C ARG A 75 -3.88 -10.56 6.62
N LEU A 76 -4.22 -9.30 6.91
CA LEU A 76 -5.39 -8.65 6.33
C LEU A 76 -5.28 -8.58 4.80
N ILE A 77 -4.16 -8.08 4.27
CA ILE A 77 -3.92 -7.98 2.83
C ILE A 77 -4.06 -9.35 2.17
N TYR A 78 -3.48 -10.40 2.76
CA TYR A 78 -3.58 -11.76 2.24
C TYR A 78 -5.03 -12.25 2.23
N ALA A 79 -5.78 -12.03 3.30
CA ALA A 79 -7.18 -12.45 3.39
C ALA A 79 -8.07 -11.73 2.37
N GLU A 80 -7.89 -10.42 2.20
CA GLU A 80 -8.76 -9.54 1.40
C GLU A 80 -8.34 -9.44 -0.07
N ALA A 81 -7.06 -9.61 -0.38
CA ALA A 81 -6.50 -9.22 -1.69
C ALA A 81 -5.47 -10.19 -2.29
N ARG A 82 -5.35 -11.44 -1.81
CA ARG A 82 -4.35 -12.40 -2.35
C ARG A 82 -4.48 -12.69 -3.84
N GLY A 83 -5.66 -12.50 -4.41
CA GLY A 83 -5.93 -12.65 -5.85
C GLY A 83 -5.73 -11.38 -6.68
N GLU A 84 -5.46 -10.25 -6.02
CA GLU A 84 -5.31 -8.96 -6.69
C GLU A 84 -3.88 -8.73 -7.21
N THR A 85 -3.75 -7.75 -8.10
CA THR A 85 -2.42 -7.24 -8.50
C THR A 85 -1.64 -6.76 -7.29
N TYR A 86 -0.31 -6.70 -7.39
CA TYR A 86 0.52 -6.22 -6.28
C TYR A 86 0.12 -4.81 -5.81
N SER A 87 -0.17 -3.90 -6.76
CA SER A 87 -0.67 -2.56 -6.43
C SER A 87 -2.04 -2.59 -5.73
N GLY A 88 -2.91 -3.54 -6.08
CA GLY A 88 -4.19 -3.75 -5.39
C GLY A 88 -4.00 -4.22 -3.95
N GLN A 89 -3.05 -5.13 -3.72
CA GLN A 89 -2.69 -5.58 -2.38
C GLN A 89 -2.13 -4.42 -1.53
N VAL A 90 -1.23 -3.60 -2.10
CA VAL A 90 -0.72 -2.40 -1.40
C VAL A 90 -1.84 -1.40 -1.13
N ALA A 91 -2.77 -1.20 -2.07
CA ALA A 91 -3.90 -0.28 -1.91
C ALA A 91 -4.82 -0.68 -0.74
N VAL A 92 -5.09 -1.97 -0.57
CA VAL A 92 -5.86 -2.48 0.59
C VAL A 92 -5.13 -2.16 1.90
N GLY A 93 -3.81 -2.39 1.96
CA GLY A 93 -2.99 -2.00 3.11
C GLY A 93 -3.00 -0.50 3.37
N ALA A 94 -2.90 0.30 2.32
CA ALA A 94 -2.91 1.76 2.40
C ALA A 94 -4.24 2.30 2.95
N VAL A 95 -5.39 1.71 2.61
CA VAL A 95 -6.69 2.08 3.18
C VAL A 95 -6.70 1.93 4.70
N VAL A 96 -6.15 0.85 5.26
CA VAL A 96 -6.02 0.69 6.72
C VAL A 96 -5.20 1.83 7.32
N LEU A 97 -4.06 2.16 6.71
CA LEU A 97 -3.18 3.23 7.18
C LEU A 97 -3.80 4.62 7.04
N ASN A 98 -4.62 4.84 5.99
CA ASN A 98 -5.39 6.07 5.82
C ASN A 98 -6.47 6.20 6.91
N ARG A 99 -7.13 5.11 7.26
CA ARG A 99 -8.08 5.08 8.39
C ARG A 99 -7.37 5.42 9.70
N VAL A 100 -6.20 4.84 9.99
CA VAL A 100 -5.40 5.16 11.19
C VAL A 100 -5.06 6.65 11.28
N LYS A 101 -4.85 7.33 10.15
CA LYS A 101 -4.55 8.76 10.09
C LYS A 101 -5.80 9.66 10.14
N SER A 102 -6.97 9.10 9.88
CA SER A 102 -8.24 9.83 9.87
C SER A 102 -8.85 9.92 11.27
N SER A 103 -9.30 11.10 11.66
CA SER A 103 -10.01 11.30 12.93
C SER A 103 -11.34 10.56 13.03
N SER A 104 -11.86 10.05 11.90
CA SER A 104 -13.11 9.30 11.85
C SER A 104 -12.96 7.81 12.19
N PHE A 105 -11.73 7.33 12.40
CA PHE A 105 -11.42 5.93 12.66
C PHE A 105 -10.49 5.78 13.87
N PRO A 106 -10.36 4.55 14.41
CA PRO A 106 -9.36 4.27 15.44
C PRO A 106 -7.94 4.59 14.97
N ASN A 107 -7.07 4.96 15.89
CA ASN A 107 -5.72 5.46 15.61
C ASN A 107 -4.63 4.37 15.63
N THR A 108 -4.98 3.10 15.62
CA THR A 108 -4.04 1.98 15.53
C THR A 108 -4.46 0.98 14.47
N ILE A 109 -3.49 0.29 13.85
CA ILE A 109 -3.74 -0.75 12.84
C ILE A 109 -4.66 -1.84 13.40
N SER A 110 -4.37 -2.32 14.60
CA SER A 110 -5.17 -3.36 15.26
C SER A 110 -6.61 -2.91 15.49
N ALA A 111 -6.81 -1.70 16.01
CA ALA A 111 -8.15 -1.18 16.29
C ALA A 111 -8.96 -0.93 15.02
N VAL A 112 -8.32 -0.52 13.91
CA VAL A 112 -8.98 -0.39 12.60
C VAL A 112 -9.38 -1.76 12.04
N ILE A 113 -8.48 -2.74 12.12
CA ILE A 113 -8.72 -4.08 11.55
C ILE A 113 -9.81 -4.81 12.34
N TYR A 114 -9.77 -4.76 13.66
CA TYR A 114 -10.75 -5.45 14.53
C TYR A 114 -11.99 -4.62 14.85
N GLN A 115 -12.17 -3.46 14.20
CA GLN A 115 -13.41 -2.69 14.35
C GLN A 115 -14.60 -3.54 13.89
N PRO A 116 -15.71 -3.60 14.64
CA PRO A 116 -16.86 -4.40 14.28
C PRO A 116 -17.32 -4.13 12.83
N TYR A 117 -17.51 -5.18 12.07
CA TYR A 117 -17.96 -5.16 10.67
C TYR A 117 -17.03 -4.46 9.67
N ALA A 118 -15.79 -4.11 10.05
CA ALA A 118 -14.85 -3.44 9.16
C ALA A 118 -14.33 -4.35 8.05
N PHE A 119 -14.07 -5.61 8.36
CA PHE A 119 -13.54 -6.61 7.44
C PHE A 119 -14.16 -7.98 7.68
N THR A 120 -14.66 -8.61 6.62
CA THR A 120 -15.30 -9.92 6.69
C THR A 120 -14.32 -11.01 7.14
N CYS A 121 -13.06 -10.89 6.73
CA CYS A 121 -12.01 -11.85 7.06
C CYS A 121 -11.73 -11.98 8.57
N VAL A 122 -12.14 -11.00 9.37
CA VAL A 122 -12.08 -11.08 10.84
C VAL A 122 -13.16 -12.00 11.39
N SER A 123 -14.40 -11.90 10.86
CA SER A 123 -15.54 -12.68 11.33
C SER A 123 -15.53 -14.13 10.83
N ASP A 124 -15.00 -14.38 9.63
CA ASP A 124 -14.89 -15.74 9.05
C ASP A 124 -13.58 -16.46 9.39
N GLY A 125 -12.66 -15.78 10.10
CA GLY A 125 -11.42 -16.33 10.59
C GLY A 125 -10.27 -16.33 9.59
N GLN A 126 -10.44 -15.85 8.35
CA GLN A 126 -9.36 -15.79 7.35
C GLN A 126 -8.22 -14.87 7.80
N ILE A 127 -8.46 -13.90 8.67
CA ILE A 127 -7.41 -13.07 9.29
C ILE A 127 -6.33 -13.89 10.00
N ASN A 128 -6.62 -15.15 10.37
CA ASN A 128 -5.68 -16.04 11.06
C ASN A 128 -4.77 -16.83 10.10
N MET A 129 -4.98 -16.72 8.78
CA MET A 129 -4.11 -17.37 7.80
C MET A 129 -2.72 -16.74 7.80
N SER A 130 -1.70 -17.55 7.53
CA SER A 130 -0.33 -17.04 7.35
C SER A 130 -0.22 -16.26 6.04
N PRO A 131 0.28 -15.02 6.05
CA PRO A 131 0.47 -14.25 4.83
C PRO A 131 1.62 -14.83 4.00
N ASP A 132 1.54 -14.69 2.69
CA ASP A 132 2.65 -15.01 1.80
C ASP A 132 3.69 -13.87 1.73
N ALA A 133 4.78 -14.12 1.02
CA ALA A 133 5.85 -13.12 0.85
C ALA A 133 5.38 -11.86 0.11
N THR A 134 4.38 -11.99 -0.78
CA THR A 134 3.81 -10.88 -1.54
C THR A 134 3.01 -9.95 -0.63
N ALA A 135 2.14 -10.48 0.20
CA ALA A 135 1.36 -9.72 1.17
C ALA A 135 2.25 -9.05 2.24
N LEU A 136 3.32 -9.74 2.69
CA LEU A 136 4.32 -9.15 3.59
C LEU A 136 5.05 -7.97 2.95
N SER A 137 5.40 -8.08 1.68
CA SER A 137 6.03 -6.98 0.94
C SER A 137 5.05 -5.83 0.71
N ALA A 138 3.80 -6.12 0.37
CA ALA A 138 2.76 -5.11 0.18
C ALA A 138 2.47 -4.33 1.48
N ALA A 139 2.41 -5.00 2.64
CA ALA A 139 2.27 -4.36 3.93
C ALA A 139 3.42 -3.39 4.23
N LYS A 140 4.67 -3.82 3.98
CA LYS A 140 5.85 -2.96 4.16
C LYS A 140 5.85 -1.76 3.22
N ASP A 141 5.47 -1.95 1.96
CA ASP A 141 5.44 -0.87 0.97
C ASP A 141 4.33 0.15 1.30
N ALA A 142 3.16 -0.29 1.76
CA ALA A 142 2.12 0.60 2.26
C ALA A 142 2.59 1.39 3.50
N MET A 143 3.23 0.73 4.47
CA MET A 143 3.79 1.38 5.67
C MET A 143 4.93 2.36 5.33
N ASN A 144 5.65 2.14 4.25
CA ASN A 144 6.66 3.05 3.71
C ASN A 144 6.06 4.22 2.91
N GLY A 145 4.72 4.33 2.87
CA GLY A 145 4.00 5.47 2.30
C GLY A 145 3.55 5.30 0.86
N TRP A 146 3.72 4.11 0.24
CA TRP A 146 3.11 3.90 -1.05
C TRP A 146 1.61 3.67 -0.91
N ASP A 147 0.83 4.62 -1.43
CA ASP A 147 -0.63 4.60 -1.41
C ASP A 147 -1.21 4.71 -2.82
N PRO A 148 -1.39 3.59 -3.53
CA PRO A 148 -2.05 3.60 -4.83
C PRO A 148 -3.56 3.85 -4.76
N SER A 149 -4.16 3.85 -3.56
CA SER A 149 -5.57 4.21 -3.33
C SER A 149 -5.81 5.72 -3.25
N TYR A 150 -4.73 6.54 -3.28
CA TYR A 150 -4.79 8.01 -3.23
C TYR A 150 -5.60 8.57 -2.05
N GLY A 151 -5.40 8.04 -0.86
CA GLY A 151 -6.05 8.52 0.36
C GLY A 151 -7.44 7.91 0.61
N SER A 152 -7.84 6.89 -0.14
CA SER A 152 -9.14 6.24 0.04
C SER A 152 -9.30 5.66 1.44
N LEU A 153 -10.51 5.75 1.97
CA LEU A 153 -10.90 5.22 3.27
C LEU A 153 -11.74 3.94 3.15
N TYR A 154 -12.23 3.66 1.94
CA TYR A 154 -13.08 2.51 1.65
C TYR A 154 -12.61 1.81 0.38
N TYR A 155 -12.88 0.51 0.30
CA TYR A 155 -12.81 -0.24 -0.93
C TYR A 155 -13.90 -1.31 -0.95
N TYR A 156 -14.25 -1.75 -2.15
CA TYR A 156 -15.23 -2.80 -2.35
C TYR A 156 -15.06 -3.43 -3.73
N ASN A 157 -15.48 -4.68 -3.86
CA ASN A 157 -15.62 -5.32 -5.16
C ASN A 157 -17.06 -5.13 -5.64
N PRO A 158 -17.32 -4.39 -6.73
CA PRO A 158 -18.69 -4.12 -7.20
C PRO A 158 -19.45 -5.36 -7.67
N ALA A 159 -18.75 -6.46 -8.00
CA ALA A 159 -19.39 -7.71 -8.39
C ALA A 159 -20.07 -8.46 -7.23
N VAL A 160 -19.64 -8.18 -5.98
CA VAL A 160 -20.14 -8.89 -4.80
C VAL A 160 -20.73 -7.97 -3.72
N ALA A 161 -20.44 -6.68 -3.78
CA ALA A 161 -20.94 -5.70 -2.82
C ALA A 161 -22.46 -5.52 -2.98
N THR A 162 -23.19 -5.50 -1.87
CA THR A 162 -24.64 -5.32 -1.83
C THR A 162 -25.07 -4.03 -1.13
N SER A 163 -24.17 -3.37 -0.43
CA SER A 163 -24.45 -2.17 0.35
C SER A 163 -24.68 -0.96 -0.55
N LYS A 164 -25.91 -0.43 -0.59
CA LYS A 164 -26.21 0.82 -1.32
C LYS A 164 -25.37 2.01 -0.84
N TRP A 165 -25.01 2.02 0.43
CA TRP A 165 -24.21 3.07 1.02
C TRP A 165 -22.79 3.12 0.41
N ILE A 166 -22.14 1.96 0.18
CA ILE A 166 -20.79 1.96 -0.38
C ILE A 166 -20.77 2.48 -1.82
N PHE A 167 -21.83 2.22 -2.60
CA PHE A 167 -21.96 2.72 -3.97
C PHE A 167 -22.18 4.25 -4.03
N SER A 168 -22.61 4.89 -2.94
CA SER A 168 -22.75 6.35 -2.86
C SER A 168 -21.45 7.08 -2.53
N ARG A 169 -20.37 6.34 -2.21
CA ARG A 169 -19.07 6.95 -1.90
C ARG A 169 -18.41 7.48 -3.16
N LYS A 170 -17.65 8.58 -3.01
CA LYS A 170 -16.89 9.15 -4.12
C LYS A 170 -15.78 8.20 -4.54
N THR A 171 -15.89 7.60 -5.71
CA THR A 171 -14.84 6.78 -6.31
C THR A 171 -13.58 7.61 -6.56
N VAL A 172 -12.42 7.08 -6.19
CA VAL A 172 -11.11 7.69 -6.40
C VAL A 172 -10.36 6.95 -7.51
N VAL A 173 -10.28 5.62 -7.41
CA VAL A 173 -9.56 4.78 -8.37
C VAL A 173 -10.13 3.36 -8.36
N THR A 174 -9.99 2.66 -9.48
CA THR A 174 -10.24 1.21 -9.57
C THR A 174 -8.92 0.51 -9.84
N ILE A 175 -8.60 -0.53 -9.05
CA ILE A 175 -7.39 -1.33 -9.18
C ILE A 175 -7.81 -2.80 -9.09
N GLY A 176 -7.55 -3.58 -10.14
CA GLY A 176 -8.03 -4.96 -10.23
C GLY A 176 -9.55 -5.03 -10.13
N SER A 177 -10.05 -5.87 -9.24
CA SER A 177 -11.48 -6.02 -8.99
C SER A 177 -12.04 -5.05 -7.94
N HIS A 178 -11.20 -4.21 -7.33
CA HIS A 178 -11.59 -3.30 -6.25
C HIS A 178 -11.75 -1.86 -6.72
N VAL A 179 -12.84 -1.24 -6.30
CA VAL A 179 -13.09 0.22 -6.36
C VAL A 179 -12.70 0.82 -5.02
N PHE A 180 -11.85 1.85 -5.05
CA PHE A 180 -11.38 2.60 -3.87
C PHE A 180 -12.11 3.94 -3.81
N ALA A 181 -12.57 4.35 -2.62
CA ALA A 181 -13.47 5.48 -2.43
C ALA A 181 -13.20 6.27 -1.13
N LEU A 182 -13.73 7.51 -1.09
CA LEU A 182 -13.73 8.41 0.07
C LEU A 182 -15.06 8.41 0.80
#